data_9fc41e33439e1b2d5bf060e2696cfd7f
#
_entry.id   9fc41e33439e1b2d5bf060e2696cfd7f
#
_cell.length_a   1.000
_cell.length_b   1.000
_cell.length_c   1.000
_cell.angle_alpha   90.00
_cell.angle_beta   90.00
_cell.angle_gamma   90.00
#
_symmetry.space_group_name_H-M   'P 1'
#
loop_
_entity.id
_entity.type
_entity.pdbx_description
1 polymer ?
#
loop_
_entity_poly.entity_id
_entity_poly.type
_entity_poly.pdbx_seq_one_letter_code
_entity_poly.pdbx_strand_id
1 'polypeptide(L)'
;MKKRIFSLLLCLMMLFAFSASAQEVRPNVTDLMFTYTDLDLNPYKGKTVLLNFFTEWCYYCMKEMPDLKAVHDLYDEDKFEVVLVHVWDGEDETNTHNVQEKYGMQDMVFFEDTDRMVANVAGLRGYPATIIAEPDGTLAFAVNSMVTLDALTEVLDGMGVPRAQEAADESV
;
A
#
# COMPACT_ATOMS: atom_id res chain seq x y z
N MET A 1 -46.13 -5.98 -38.75
CA MET A 1 -44.68 -6.15 -38.73
C MET A 1 -43.95 -5.03 -37.97
N LYS A 2 -44.25 -3.73 -38.17
CA LYS A 2 -43.56 -2.60 -37.49
C LYS A 2 -43.66 -2.61 -35.95
N LYS A 3 -44.77 -3.02 -35.35
CA LYS A 3 -44.94 -3.09 -33.87
C LYS A 3 -44.11 -4.17 -33.21
N ARG A 4 -43.80 -5.29 -33.88
CA ARG A 4 -42.95 -6.38 -33.34
C ARG A 4 -41.46 -6.04 -33.39
N ILE A 5 -41.05 -5.25 -34.40
CA ILE A 5 -39.66 -4.77 -34.53
C ILE A 5 -39.36 -3.72 -33.45
N PHE A 6 -40.30 -2.83 -33.15
CA PHE A 6 -40.15 -1.81 -32.11
C PHE A 6 -40.03 -2.43 -30.71
N SER A 7 -40.79 -3.50 -30.42
CA SER A 7 -40.75 -4.23 -29.15
C SER A 7 -39.41 -4.98 -28.97
N LEU A 8 -38.86 -5.56 -30.05
CA LEU A 8 -37.58 -6.22 -30.03
C LEU A 8 -36.41 -5.23 -29.84
N LEU A 9 -36.45 -4.06 -30.43
CA LEU A 9 -35.48 -2.97 -30.25
C LEU A 9 -35.46 -2.43 -28.80
N LEU A 10 -36.67 -2.29 -28.20
CA LEU A 10 -36.80 -1.84 -26.81
C LEU A 10 -36.25 -2.88 -25.80
N CYS A 11 -36.49 -4.17 -26.04
CA CYS A 11 -35.87 -5.26 -25.25
C CYS A 11 -34.37 -5.30 -25.39
N LEU A 12 -33.83 -5.06 -26.60
CA LEU A 12 -32.38 -5.04 -26.83
C LEU A 12 -31.70 -3.84 -26.14
N MET A 13 -32.36 -2.67 -26.12
CA MET A 13 -31.87 -1.51 -25.35
C MET A 13 -31.90 -1.73 -23.84
N MET A 14 -32.87 -2.46 -23.30
CA MET A 14 -32.91 -2.77 -21.88
C MET A 14 -31.81 -3.79 -21.45
N LEU A 15 -31.34 -4.63 -22.36
CA LEU A 15 -30.25 -5.56 -22.09
C LEU A 15 -28.86 -4.85 -22.03
N PHE A 16 -28.71 -3.70 -22.70
CA PHE A 16 -27.47 -2.90 -22.63
C PHE A 16 -27.41 -1.97 -21.42
N ALA A 17 -28.51 -1.69 -20.74
CA ALA A 17 -28.56 -0.80 -19.58
C ALA A 17 -28.17 -1.50 -18.25
N PHE A 18 -27.92 -2.82 -18.25
CA PHE A 18 -27.64 -3.58 -17.03
C PHE A 18 -26.18 -4.04 -16.94
N SER A 19 -25.26 -3.34 -17.62
CA SER A 19 -23.84 -3.39 -17.27
C SER A 19 -23.58 -2.39 -16.14
N ALA A 20 -24.26 -2.54 -15.00
CA ALA A 20 -23.76 -2.01 -13.75
C ALA A 20 -22.48 -2.79 -13.47
N SER A 21 -21.33 -2.20 -13.76
CA SER A 21 -20.06 -2.72 -13.26
C SER A 21 -20.23 -2.84 -11.75
N ALA A 22 -20.24 -4.06 -11.23
CA ALA A 22 -20.12 -4.29 -9.80
C ALA A 22 -18.80 -3.63 -9.41
N GLN A 23 -18.86 -2.45 -8.84
CA GLN A 23 -17.71 -1.76 -8.31
C GLN A 23 -17.24 -2.61 -7.12
N GLU A 24 -16.13 -3.30 -7.30
CA GLU A 24 -15.55 -4.11 -6.24
C GLU A 24 -15.24 -3.17 -5.08
N VAL A 25 -15.93 -3.36 -3.95
CA VAL A 25 -15.71 -2.53 -2.76
C VAL A 25 -14.39 -2.95 -2.14
N ARG A 26 -13.34 -2.18 -2.43
CA ARG A 26 -12.02 -2.38 -1.82
C ARG A 26 -12.01 -1.75 -0.41
N PRO A 27 -11.40 -2.41 0.59
CA PRO A 27 -11.33 -1.86 1.94
C PRO A 27 -10.53 -0.56 1.96
N ASN A 28 -10.89 0.35 2.86
CA ASN A 28 -10.09 1.53 3.14
C ASN A 28 -9.09 1.20 4.26
N VAL A 29 -7.81 1.15 3.91
CA VAL A 29 -6.71 0.80 4.82
C VAL A 29 -6.54 1.84 5.91
N THR A 30 -6.62 3.13 5.56
CA THR A 30 -6.48 4.23 6.52
C THR A 30 -7.57 4.18 7.58
N ASP A 31 -8.83 3.98 7.18
CA ASP A 31 -9.96 3.89 8.11
C ASP A 31 -9.86 2.64 9.01
N LEU A 32 -9.40 1.51 8.46
CA LEU A 32 -9.20 0.29 9.25
C LEU A 32 -8.11 0.47 10.29
N MET A 33 -6.95 1.02 9.93
CA MET A 33 -5.84 1.26 10.86
C MET A 33 -6.25 2.26 11.95
N PHE A 34 -6.85 3.38 11.58
CA PHE A 34 -7.33 4.39 12.53
C PHE A 34 -8.40 3.86 13.49
N THR A 35 -9.30 2.97 13.02
CA THR A 35 -10.42 2.49 13.82
C THR A 35 -10.01 1.40 14.81
N TYR A 36 -9.06 0.54 14.43
CA TYR A 36 -8.78 -0.70 15.15
C TYR A 36 -7.35 -0.82 15.68
N THR A 37 -6.48 0.15 15.42
CA THR A 37 -5.07 0.11 15.83
C THR A 37 -4.59 1.50 16.26
N ASP A 38 -3.35 1.55 16.80
CA ASP A 38 -2.67 2.80 17.15
C ASP A 38 -1.90 3.41 15.96
N LEU A 39 -1.87 2.72 14.79
CA LEU A 39 -1.23 3.25 13.59
C LEU A 39 -2.13 4.31 12.94
N ASP A 40 -1.77 5.58 13.12
CA ASP A 40 -2.47 6.71 12.49
C ASP A 40 -1.86 7.05 11.12
N LEU A 41 -2.59 6.75 10.06
CA LEU A 41 -2.22 7.09 8.68
C LEU A 41 -2.82 8.43 8.20
N ASN A 42 -3.57 9.15 9.03
CA ASN A 42 -4.15 10.45 8.66
C ASN A 42 -3.12 11.51 8.25
N PRO A 43 -1.89 11.55 8.82
CA PRO A 43 -0.84 12.48 8.36
C PRO A 43 -0.44 12.28 6.88
N TYR A 44 -0.71 11.10 6.31
CA TYR A 44 -0.35 10.76 4.94
C TYR A 44 -1.53 10.82 3.97
N LYS A 45 -2.66 11.41 4.37
CA LYS A 45 -3.80 11.62 3.47
C LYS A 45 -3.40 12.42 2.24
N GLY A 46 -3.78 11.93 1.06
CA GLY A 46 -3.40 12.51 -0.21
C GLY A 46 -2.10 11.98 -0.79
N LYS A 47 -1.38 11.13 -0.04
CA LYS A 47 -0.22 10.36 -0.52
C LYS A 47 -0.61 8.91 -0.77
N THR A 48 0.05 8.27 -1.73
CA THR A 48 0.10 6.80 -1.79
C THR A 48 0.95 6.30 -0.63
N VAL A 49 0.45 5.36 0.16
CA VAL A 49 1.16 4.83 1.34
C VAL A 49 1.50 3.36 1.13
N LEU A 50 2.78 3.03 1.25
CA LEU A 50 3.28 1.66 1.29
C LEU A 50 3.52 1.27 2.75
N LEU A 51 2.78 0.28 3.25
CA LEU A 51 3.02 -0.36 4.53
C LEU A 51 3.82 -1.65 4.27
N ASN A 52 5.01 -1.76 4.84
CA ASN A 52 5.77 -3.01 4.81
C ASN A 52 5.90 -3.56 6.23
N PHE A 53 5.52 -4.82 6.40
CA PHE A 53 5.50 -5.52 7.69
C PHE A 53 6.68 -6.46 7.78
N PHE A 54 7.47 -6.31 8.82
CA PHE A 54 8.70 -7.08 9.01
C PHE A 54 8.96 -7.46 10.47
N THR A 55 9.86 -8.41 10.65
CA THR A 55 10.50 -8.74 11.93
C THR A 55 12.02 -8.83 11.72
N GLU A 56 12.83 -8.59 12.75
CA GLU A 56 14.30 -8.58 12.60
C GLU A 56 14.90 -9.96 12.28
N TRP A 57 14.31 -11.03 12.79
CA TRP A 57 14.78 -12.40 12.51
C TRP A 57 14.38 -12.91 11.11
N CYS A 58 13.50 -12.21 10.42
CA CYS A 58 13.02 -12.60 9.10
C CYS A 58 14.08 -12.32 8.02
N TYR A 59 14.73 -13.37 7.53
CA TYR A 59 15.77 -13.28 6.50
C TYR A 59 15.31 -12.53 5.24
N TYR A 60 14.11 -12.84 4.72
CA TYR A 60 13.58 -12.19 3.52
C TYR A 60 13.18 -10.74 3.76
N CYS A 61 12.73 -10.40 4.97
CA CYS A 61 12.47 -9.02 5.35
C CYS A 61 13.77 -8.20 5.30
N MET A 62 14.83 -8.70 5.92
CA MET A 62 16.12 -8.01 5.90
C MET A 62 16.73 -7.91 4.50
N LYS A 63 16.40 -8.85 3.62
CA LYS A 63 16.90 -8.85 2.24
C LYS A 63 16.21 -7.78 1.37
N GLU A 64 14.95 -7.44 1.63
CA GLU A 64 14.22 -6.42 0.86
C GLU A 64 14.43 -4.98 1.35
N MET A 65 15.02 -4.76 2.56
CA MET A 65 15.23 -3.42 3.10
C MET A 65 15.95 -2.45 2.16
N PRO A 66 17.02 -2.85 1.43
CA PRO A 66 17.66 -1.97 0.44
C PRO A 66 16.72 -1.55 -0.70
N ASP A 67 15.82 -2.45 -1.12
CA ASP A 67 14.85 -2.15 -2.19
C ASP A 67 13.77 -1.18 -1.67
N LEU A 68 13.32 -1.33 -0.42
CA LEU A 68 12.38 -0.42 0.22
C LEU A 68 12.98 0.99 0.40
N LYS A 69 14.27 1.08 0.80
CA LYS A 69 14.96 2.38 0.85
C LYS A 69 15.08 3.00 -0.52
N ALA A 70 15.43 2.22 -1.55
CA ALA A 70 15.54 2.72 -2.91
C ALA A 70 14.19 3.22 -3.46
N VAL A 71 13.09 2.53 -3.15
CA VAL A 71 11.74 2.99 -3.50
C VAL A 71 11.39 4.29 -2.78
N HIS A 72 11.67 4.39 -1.48
CA HIS A 72 11.45 5.63 -0.73
C HIS A 72 12.18 6.82 -1.38
N ASP A 73 13.43 6.65 -1.79
CA ASP A 73 14.25 7.72 -2.39
C ASP A 73 13.85 8.06 -3.83
N LEU A 74 13.18 7.15 -4.53
CA LEU A 74 12.87 7.28 -5.95
C LEU A 74 11.62 8.12 -6.20
N TYR A 75 10.64 8.10 -5.30
CA TYR A 75 9.36 8.77 -5.46
C TYR A 75 9.27 10.09 -4.69
N ASP A 76 8.38 10.98 -5.15
CA ASP A 76 8.13 12.28 -4.54
C ASP A 76 7.57 12.14 -3.12
N GLU A 77 8.30 12.65 -2.14
CA GLU A 77 7.92 12.59 -0.71
C GLU A 77 6.59 13.31 -0.39
N ASP A 78 6.15 14.26 -1.23
CA ASP A 78 4.85 14.91 -1.08
C ASP A 78 3.67 14.05 -1.58
N LYS A 79 3.94 13.00 -2.34
CA LYS A 79 2.95 12.13 -2.98
C LYS A 79 3.03 10.66 -2.56
N PHE A 80 4.13 10.26 -1.95
CA PHE A 80 4.39 8.88 -1.56
C PHE A 80 5.01 8.81 -0.18
N GLU A 81 4.67 7.75 0.57
CA GLU A 81 5.26 7.48 1.88
C GLU A 81 5.47 5.98 2.08
N VAL A 82 6.60 5.62 2.68
CA VAL A 82 6.88 4.26 3.12
C VAL A 82 6.83 4.19 4.64
N VAL A 83 5.93 3.41 5.18
CA VAL A 83 5.81 3.14 6.61
C VAL A 83 6.24 1.70 6.88
N LEU A 84 7.32 1.54 7.61
CA LEU A 84 7.86 0.25 8.01
C LEU A 84 7.25 -0.16 9.35
N VAL A 85 6.41 -1.20 9.33
CA VAL A 85 5.72 -1.72 10.52
C VAL A 85 6.54 -2.89 11.07
N HIS A 86 7.24 -2.64 12.16
CA HIS A 86 7.96 -3.67 12.89
C HIS A 86 6.99 -4.43 13.80
N VAL A 87 6.80 -5.71 13.51
CA VAL A 87 5.84 -6.54 14.26
C VAL A 87 6.59 -7.31 15.34
N TRP A 88 6.27 -6.98 16.59
CA TRP A 88 6.86 -7.66 17.74
C TRP A 88 6.37 -9.10 17.85
N ASP A 89 7.26 -10.04 18.09
CA ASP A 89 6.94 -11.47 18.16
C ASP A 89 7.14 -12.10 19.54
N GLY A 90 7.51 -11.30 20.54
CA GLY A 90 7.70 -11.73 21.94
C GLY A 90 9.10 -12.19 22.27
N GLU A 91 10.04 -12.18 21.33
CA GLU A 91 11.43 -12.52 21.54
C GLU A 91 12.31 -11.25 21.50
N ASP A 92 12.81 -10.82 22.64
CA ASP A 92 13.72 -9.69 22.89
C ASP A 92 13.18 -8.26 22.57
N GLU A 93 13.78 -7.28 23.26
CA GLU A 93 13.58 -5.86 23.00
C GLU A 93 14.14 -5.53 21.61
N THR A 94 13.35 -5.76 20.58
CA THR A 94 13.70 -5.42 19.22
C THR A 94 13.76 -3.91 19.07
N ASN A 95 14.88 -3.45 18.56
CA ASN A 95 15.14 -2.05 18.39
C ASN A 95 15.24 -1.74 16.89
N THR A 96 14.17 -1.18 16.31
CA THR A 96 14.15 -0.71 14.92
C THR A 96 15.32 0.21 14.58
N HIS A 97 15.94 0.84 15.61
CA HIS A 97 17.12 1.65 15.43
C HIS A 97 18.27 0.88 14.77
N ASN A 98 18.46 -0.41 15.10
CA ASN A 98 19.48 -1.25 14.46
C ASN A 98 19.22 -1.44 12.96
N VAL A 99 17.95 -1.58 12.57
CA VAL A 99 17.56 -1.70 11.15
C VAL A 99 17.77 -0.37 10.43
N GLN A 100 17.35 0.74 11.05
CA GLN A 100 17.53 2.08 10.52
C GLN A 100 19.02 2.39 10.25
N GLU A 101 19.89 2.12 11.24
CA GLU A 101 21.34 2.35 11.08
C GLU A 101 21.97 1.47 10.01
N LYS A 102 21.64 0.17 10.05
CA LYS A 102 22.21 -0.81 9.13
C LYS A 102 21.91 -0.53 7.66
N TYR A 103 20.70 -0.05 7.37
CA TYR A 103 20.24 0.18 6.01
C TYR A 103 20.15 1.66 5.61
N GLY A 104 20.57 2.59 6.48
CA GLY A 104 20.54 4.02 6.19
C GLY A 104 19.13 4.61 6.07
N MET A 105 18.21 4.15 6.94
CA MET A 105 16.77 4.45 6.89
C MET A 105 16.33 5.41 8.02
N GLN A 106 17.22 6.28 8.50
CA GLN A 106 16.91 7.18 9.62
C GLN A 106 15.87 8.25 9.27
N ASP A 107 15.67 8.52 8.00
CA ASP A 107 14.70 9.44 7.41
C ASP A 107 13.34 8.81 7.11
N MET A 108 13.22 7.49 7.26
CA MET A 108 11.99 6.75 6.99
C MET A 108 11.11 6.59 8.24
N VAL A 109 9.82 6.40 8.02
CA VAL A 109 8.84 6.20 9.09
C VAL A 109 8.84 4.74 9.55
N PHE A 110 9.04 4.54 10.84
CA PHE A 110 8.92 3.23 11.50
C PHE A 110 7.78 3.28 12.53
N PHE A 111 7.01 2.22 12.58
CA PHE A 111 5.97 1.99 13.57
C PHE A 111 6.21 0.66 14.30
N GLU A 112 6.15 0.68 15.62
CA GLU A 112 6.30 -0.51 16.47
C GLU A 112 4.93 -1.12 16.77
N ASP A 113 4.60 -2.23 16.13
CA ASP A 113 3.37 -3.00 16.37
C ASP A 113 3.58 -3.98 17.55
N THR A 114 3.69 -3.41 18.76
CA THR A 114 4.09 -4.14 19.98
C THR A 114 3.07 -5.17 20.45
N ASP A 115 1.81 -4.99 20.12
CA ASP A 115 0.70 -5.91 20.46
C ASP A 115 0.20 -6.72 19.27
N ARG A 116 0.83 -6.54 18.10
CA ARG A 116 0.49 -7.19 16.82
C ARG A 116 -0.91 -6.81 16.30
N MET A 117 -1.47 -5.73 16.78
CA MET A 117 -2.82 -5.33 16.38
C MET A 117 -2.86 -4.91 14.91
N VAL A 118 -1.86 -4.15 14.45
CA VAL A 118 -1.76 -3.71 13.04
C VAL A 118 -1.63 -4.90 12.11
N ALA A 119 -0.75 -5.86 12.43
CA ALA A 119 -0.59 -7.09 11.65
C ALA A 119 -1.87 -7.94 11.61
N ASN A 120 -2.60 -8.02 12.73
CA ASN A 120 -3.85 -8.76 12.82
C ASN A 120 -4.96 -8.11 12.00
N VAL A 121 -5.13 -6.78 12.10
CA VAL A 121 -6.12 -6.01 11.31
C VAL A 121 -5.79 -6.09 9.82
N ALA A 122 -4.51 -6.07 9.45
CA ALA A 122 -4.05 -6.27 8.08
C ALA A 122 -4.28 -7.71 7.57
N GLY A 123 -4.62 -8.66 8.44
CA GLY A 123 -4.90 -10.05 8.07
C GLY A 123 -3.67 -10.82 7.58
N LEU A 124 -2.49 -10.50 8.10
CA LEU A 124 -1.22 -11.07 7.64
C LEU A 124 -1.11 -12.56 7.97
N ARG A 125 -0.48 -13.31 7.06
CA ARG A 125 -0.23 -14.75 7.21
C ARG A 125 1.24 -15.09 7.45
N GLY A 126 2.13 -14.10 7.39
CA GLY A 126 3.57 -14.25 7.55
C GLY A 126 4.31 -12.98 7.12
N TYR A 127 5.62 -13.02 7.19
CA TYR A 127 6.50 -11.90 6.87
C TYR A 127 7.53 -12.31 5.80
N PRO A 128 7.96 -11.36 4.93
CA PRO A 128 7.45 -10.00 4.83
C PRO A 128 6.05 -9.94 4.21
N ALA A 129 5.38 -8.81 4.41
CA ALA A 129 4.14 -8.49 3.73
C ALA A 129 4.10 -7.00 3.36
N THR A 130 3.54 -6.68 2.20
CA THR A 130 3.42 -5.30 1.73
C THR A 130 1.99 -5.00 1.36
N ILE A 131 1.50 -3.85 1.80
CA ILE A 131 0.20 -3.28 1.45
C ILE A 131 0.44 -1.90 0.88
N ILE A 132 -0.21 -1.55 -0.24
CA ILE A 132 -0.20 -0.20 -0.79
C ILE A 132 -1.62 0.34 -0.78
N ALA A 133 -1.79 1.52 -0.20
CA ALA A 133 -3.03 2.28 -0.20
C ALA A 133 -2.94 3.45 -1.18
N GLU A 134 -4.02 3.71 -1.89
CA GLU A 134 -4.20 4.90 -2.73
C GLU A 134 -4.28 6.18 -1.89
N PRO A 135 -4.17 7.39 -2.48
CA PRO A 135 -4.23 8.65 -1.75
C PRO A 135 -5.52 8.88 -0.95
N ASP A 136 -6.61 8.20 -1.29
CA ASP A 136 -7.87 8.21 -0.54
C ASP A 136 -7.94 7.15 0.57
N GLY A 137 -6.85 6.38 0.75
CA GLY A 137 -6.73 5.30 1.73
C GLY A 137 -7.25 3.95 1.24
N THR A 138 -7.81 3.86 0.03
CA THR A 138 -8.32 2.59 -0.51
C THR A 138 -7.18 1.61 -0.82
N LEU A 139 -7.38 0.32 -0.52
CA LEU A 139 -6.41 -0.73 -0.84
C LEU A 139 -6.16 -0.81 -2.35
N ALA A 140 -4.92 -0.57 -2.78
CA ALA A 140 -4.48 -0.73 -4.16
C ALA A 140 -3.82 -2.08 -4.43
N PHE A 141 -2.93 -2.50 -3.52
CA PHE A 141 -2.12 -3.70 -3.68
C PHE A 141 -1.86 -4.36 -2.32
N ALA A 142 -1.77 -5.69 -2.31
CA ALA A 142 -1.33 -6.44 -1.14
C ALA A 142 -0.63 -7.74 -1.56
N VAL A 143 0.49 -8.02 -0.94
CA VAL A 143 1.24 -9.26 -1.14
C VAL A 143 1.86 -9.74 0.17
N ASN A 144 1.87 -11.07 0.38
CA ASN A 144 2.50 -11.68 1.56
C ASN A 144 3.74 -12.48 1.12
N SER A 145 4.72 -11.75 0.60
CA SER A 145 6.03 -12.26 0.15
C SER A 145 7.01 -11.10 0.03
N MET A 146 8.30 -11.43 -0.07
CA MET A 146 9.34 -10.45 -0.38
C MET A 146 9.03 -9.72 -1.69
N VAL A 147 9.22 -8.41 -1.68
CA VAL A 147 9.12 -7.54 -2.85
C VAL A 147 10.51 -7.11 -3.32
N THR A 148 10.61 -6.67 -4.57
CA THR A 148 11.84 -6.12 -5.17
C THR A 148 11.58 -4.69 -5.65
N LEU A 149 12.66 -3.93 -5.82
CA LEU A 149 12.57 -2.58 -6.40
C LEU A 149 11.80 -2.58 -7.73
N ASP A 150 12.13 -3.51 -8.64
CA ASP A 150 11.48 -3.60 -9.96
C ASP A 150 9.95 -3.86 -9.83
N ALA A 151 9.55 -4.79 -8.95
CA ALA A 151 8.13 -5.10 -8.74
C ALA A 151 7.37 -3.91 -8.11
N LEU A 152 7.99 -3.23 -7.16
CA LEU A 152 7.38 -2.05 -6.52
C LEU A 152 7.27 -0.88 -7.50
N THR A 153 8.30 -0.63 -8.31
CA THR A 153 8.26 0.44 -9.33
C THR A 153 7.23 0.14 -10.41
N GLU A 154 7.06 -1.11 -10.84
CA GLU A 154 6.00 -1.48 -11.78
C GLU A 154 4.61 -1.14 -11.23
N VAL A 155 4.35 -1.44 -9.96
CA VAL A 155 3.06 -1.13 -9.31
C VAL A 155 2.87 0.38 -9.16
N LEU A 156 3.85 1.09 -8.59
CA LEU A 156 3.75 2.53 -8.29
C LEU A 156 3.68 3.38 -9.56
N ASP A 157 4.48 3.07 -10.58
CA ASP A 157 4.40 3.73 -11.89
C ASP A 157 3.04 3.45 -12.56
N GLY A 158 2.52 2.21 -12.43
CA GLY A 158 1.19 1.84 -12.91
C GLY A 158 0.05 2.59 -12.19
N MET A 159 0.26 3.00 -10.95
CA MET A 159 -0.65 3.86 -10.17
C MET A 159 -0.47 5.36 -10.49
N GLY A 160 0.55 5.75 -11.26
CA GLY A 160 0.86 7.14 -11.59
C GLY A 160 1.46 7.95 -10.44
N VAL A 161 2.16 7.28 -9.50
CA VAL A 161 2.88 7.96 -8.43
C VAL A 161 4.08 8.71 -9.02
N PRO A 162 4.21 10.04 -8.82
CA PRO A 162 5.28 10.81 -9.45
C PRO A 162 6.64 10.47 -8.82
N ARG A 163 7.68 10.47 -9.65
CA ARG A 163 9.06 10.33 -9.19
C ARG A 163 9.61 11.66 -8.71
N ALA A 164 10.54 11.66 -7.76
CA ALA A 164 11.12 12.86 -7.16
C ALA A 164 11.73 13.83 -8.18
N GLN A 165 12.31 13.33 -9.29
CA GLN A 165 12.89 14.16 -10.33
C GLN A 165 11.84 14.85 -11.22
N GLU A 166 10.67 14.25 -11.41
CA GLU A 166 9.58 14.82 -12.22
C GLU A 166 8.91 15.98 -11.47
N ALA A 167 8.75 15.85 -10.15
CA ALA A 167 8.19 16.90 -9.29
C ALA A 167 9.07 18.17 -9.27
N ALA A 168 10.39 18.03 -9.36
CA ALA A 168 11.32 19.15 -9.43
C ALA A 168 11.21 19.98 -10.74
N ASP A 169 10.88 19.33 -11.85
CA ASP A 169 10.75 19.98 -13.18
C ASP A 169 9.41 20.73 -13.33
N GLU A 170 8.34 20.29 -12.66
CA GLU A 170 7.04 20.98 -12.69
C GLU A 170 6.99 22.26 -11.81
N SER A 171 7.97 22.45 -10.90
CA SER A 171 8.02 23.57 -9.95
C SER A 171 8.81 24.80 -10.48
N VAL A 172 9.32 24.78 -11.71
CA VAL A 172 10.07 25.86 -12.38
C VAL A 172 9.21 26.53 -13.46
#